data_303f279b2da199f1b74c901f7bc44a0b
#
_entry.id   303f279b2da199f1b74c901f7bc44a0b
#
_cell.length_a   1.000
_cell.length_b   1.000
_cell.length_c   1.000
_cell.angle_alpha   90.00
_cell.angle_beta   90.00
_cell.angle_gamma   90.00
#
_symmetry.space_group_name_H-M   'P 1'
#
loop_
_entity.id
_entity.type
_entity.pdbx_description
1 polymer ?
#
loop_
_entity_poly.entity_id
_entity_poly.type
_entity_poly.pdbx_seq_one_letter_code
_entity_poly.pdbx_strand_id
1 'polypeptide(L)'
;NCNINNQSIMSTINKKEIEKFSKMADEWWDTEGKFKPLHKFNPLRISYIKNKVINHFNIKSKFMPLKNIELLDIGCGGGLLSEPMCRLGAKVTAIDASQKNIDVASFHSKKNKLNINYLCTSPEKINIKKKFDVILNMEIVEHVEDIDFFLKSCTKLLKKGGIMFVATLNKTLKSYVFAIVGAEYILRWLPIGTHEWEKFLKPEDLISIQKKNKLIVEKVDG
;
A
#
# COMPACT_ATOMS: atom_id res chain seq x y z
N ASN A 1 16.16 -41.78 0.17
CA ASN A 1 15.48 -41.10 -0.93
C ASN A 1 14.32 -40.25 -0.39
N CYS A 2 14.62 -39.06 0.08
CA CYS A 2 13.60 -38.07 0.39
C CYS A 2 13.43 -37.20 -0.85
N ASN A 3 12.33 -37.39 -1.57
CA ASN A 3 11.85 -36.48 -2.58
C ASN A 3 11.40 -35.18 -1.89
N ILE A 4 12.23 -34.15 -1.90
CA ILE A 4 11.85 -32.79 -1.56
C ILE A 4 11.07 -32.27 -2.76
N ASN A 5 9.75 -32.30 -2.68
CA ASN A 5 8.86 -31.60 -3.61
C ASN A 5 9.21 -30.11 -3.56
N ASN A 6 9.95 -29.63 -4.56
CA ASN A 6 10.09 -28.23 -4.90
C ASN A 6 8.74 -27.72 -5.44
N GLN A 7 7.75 -27.52 -4.56
CA GLN A 7 6.66 -26.62 -4.88
C GLN A 7 7.27 -25.22 -4.86
N SER A 8 7.45 -24.63 -6.03
CA SER A 8 7.77 -23.21 -6.16
C SER A 8 6.70 -22.44 -5.41
N ILE A 9 7.06 -21.89 -4.24
CA ILE A 9 6.15 -21.06 -3.45
C ILE A 9 5.85 -19.86 -4.32
N MET A 10 4.61 -19.76 -4.83
CA MET A 10 4.15 -18.58 -5.58
C MET A 10 4.39 -17.34 -4.70
N SER A 11 5.05 -16.35 -5.27
CA SER A 11 5.38 -15.11 -4.58
C SER A 11 4.88 -13.92 -5.40
N THR A 12 4.29 -12.94 -4.74
CA THR A 12 3.88 -11.66 -5.35
C THR A 12 5.04 -10.67 -5.43
N ILE A 13 6.19 -11.03 -4.87
CA ILE A 13 7.35 -10.15 -4.70
C ILE A 13 8.14 -10.02 -6.00
N ASN A 14 8.32 -8.78 -6.48
CA ASN A 14 9.30 -8.42 -7.50
C ASN A 14 10.60 -7.95 -6.86
N LYS A 15 11.66 -8.75 -6.96
CA LYS A 15 12.96 -8.46 -6.32
C LYS A 15 13.60 -7.15 -6.81
N LYS A 16 13.48 -6.84 -8.10
CA LYS A 16 14.03 -5.60 -8.69
C LYS A 16 13.37 -4.36 -8.11
N GLU A 17 12.04 -4.41 -7.92
CA GLU A 17 11.29 -3.33 -7.29
C GLU A 17 11.72 -3.14 -5.82
N ILE A 18 11.89 -4.24 -5.07
CA ILE A 18 12.37 -4.16 -3.67
C ILE A 18 13.75 -3.48 -3.60
N GLU A 19 14.69 -3.88 -4.45
CA GLU A 19 16.03 -3.28 -4.48
C GLU A 19 15.97 -1.79 -4.79
N LYS A 20 15.12 -1.38 -5.75
CA LYS A 20 14.91 0.00 -6.14
C LYS A 20 14.41 0.85 -4.97
N PHE A 21 13.32 0.43 -4.32
CA PHE A 21 12.76 1.16 -3.18
C PHE A 21 13.67 1.13 -1.96
N SER A 22 14.40 0.05 -1.74
CA SER A 22 15.39 -0.04 -0.64
C SER A 22 16.51 0.99 -0.77
N LYS A 23 16.95 1.30 -2.00
CA LYS A 23 17.98 2.34 -2.23
C LYS A 23 17.50 3.74 -1.86
N MET A 24 16.22 3.99 -1.86
CA MET A 24 15.61 5.30 -1.56
C MET A 24 15.06 5.38 -0.13
N ALA A 25 15.18 4.31 0.66
CA ALA A 25 14.49 4.20 1.94
C ALA A 25 14.83 5.32 2.94
N ASP A 26 16.07 5.81 2.95
CA ASP A 26 16.51 6.85 3.87
C ASP A 26 15.84 8.22 3.58
N GLU A 27 15.25 8.40 2.38
CA GLU A 27 14.62 9.65 1.95
C GLU A 27 13.09 9.68 2.22
N TRP A 28 12.49 8.59 2.75
CA TRP A 28 11.04 8.52 2.96
C TRP A 28 10.45 9.72 3.69
N TRP A 29 11.16 10.28 4.65
CA TRP A 29 10.69 11.40 5.49
C TRP A 29 11.30 12.75 5.09
N ASP A 30 12.08 12.81 4.03
CA ASP A 30 12.54 14.06 3.44
C ASP A 30 11.42 14.67 2.58
N THR A 31 10.82 15.76 3.10
CA THR A 31 9.73 16.48 2.43
C THR A 31 10.15 17.20 1.16
N GLU A 32 11.44 17.41 0.96
CA GLU A 32 12.01 18.04 -0.23
C GLU A 32 12.69 17.03 -1.17
N GLY A 33 12.83 15.79 -0.73
CA GLY A 33 13.46 14.68 -1.45
C GLY A 33 12.54 14.02 -2.50
N LYS A 34 12.92 12.81 -2.90
CA LYS A 34 12.24 12.03 -3.95
C LYS A 34 10.77 11.73 -3.66
N PHE A 35 10.39 11.66 -2.37
CA PHE A 35 9.02 11.39 -1.94
C PHE A 35 8.18 12.67 -1.70
N LYS A 36 8.70 13.86 -2.06
CA LYS A 36 7.96 15.13 -1.98
C LYS A 36 6.55 15.08 -2.58
N PRO A 37 6.30 14.46 -3.77
CA PRO A 37 4.95 14.33 -4.29
C PRO A 37 4.02 13.55 -3.35
N LEU A 38 4.50 12.46 -2.75
CA LEU A 38 3.70 11.67 -1.81
C LEU A 38 3.35 12.49 -0.55
N HIS A 39 4.29 13.27 -0.02
CA HIS A 39 4.03 14.16 1.11
C HIS A 39 2.93 15.18 0.79
N LYS A 40 2.95 15.77 -0.42
CA LYS A 40 1.93 16.74 -0.85
C LYS A 40 0.55 16.11 -1.03
N PHE A 41 0.46 14.87 -1.53
CA PHE A 41 -0.80 14.17 -1.72
C PHE A 41 -1.34 13.51 -0.44
N ASN A 42 -0.49 13.26 0.53
CA ASN A 42 -0.85 12.48 1.70
C ASN A 42 -2.02 13.06 2.51
N PRO A 43 -2.15 14.39 2.74
CA PRO A 43 -3.31 14.95 3.43
C PRO A 43 -4.64 14.61 2.76
N LEU A 44 -4.69 14.62 1.43
CA LEU A 44 -5.87 14.24 0.65
C LEU A 44 -6.20 12.76 0.82
N ARG A 45 -5.19 11.89 0.70
CA ARG A 45 -5.33 10.43 0.90
C ARG A 45 -5.84 10.11 2.30
N ILE A 46 -5.25 10.70 3.33
CA ILE A 46 -5.64 10.53 4.73
C ILE A 46 -7.10 10.96 4.94
N SER A 47 -7.48 12.12 4.43
CA SER A 47 -8.86 12.63 4.54
C SER A 47 -9.85 11.72 3.83
N TYR A 48 -9.53 11.27 2.62
CA TYR A 48 -10.36 10.36 1.85
C TYR A 48 -10.57 9.04 2.58
N ILE A 49 -9.50 8.35 2.96
CA ILE A 49 -9.54 7.07 3.67
C ILE A 49 -10.34 7.20 4.97
N LYS A 50 -10.00 8.20 5.80
CA LYS A 50 -10.70 8.49 7.05
C LYS A 50 -12.20 8.61 6.84
N ASN A 51 -12.64 9.47 5.90
CA ASN A 51 -14.05 9.74 5.67
C ASN A 51 -14.79 8.50 5.15
N LYS A 52 -14.17 7.72 4.26
CA LYS A 52 -14.74 6.47 3.75
C LYS A 52 -14.90 5.43 4.86
N VAL A 53 -13.89 5.26 5.72
CA VAL A 53 -13.95 4.32 6.86
C VAL A 53 -15.02 4.76 7.85
N ILE A 54 -15.11 6.04 8.19
CA ILE A 54 -16.14 6.58 9.08
C ILE A 54 -17.53 6.28 8.53
N ASN A 55 -17.77 6.53 7.26
CA ASN A 55 -19.07 6.30 6.63
C ASN A 55 -19.39 4.80 6.54
N HIS A 56 -18.45 3.97 6.11
CA HIS A 56 -18.62 2.52 5.95
C HIS A 56 -18.99 1.82 7.26
N PHE A 57 -18.32 2.16 8.35
CA PHE A 57 -18.57 1.59 9.68
C PHE A 57 -19.54 2.41 10.54
N ASN A 58 -20.15 3.48 9.97
CA ASN A 58 -21.08 4.36 10.68
C ASN A 58 -20.53 4.90 12.02
N ILE A 59 -19.25 5.33 12.00
CA ILE A 59 -18.54 5.78 13.20
C ILE A 59 -19.04 7.16 13.60
N LYS A 60 -19.45 7.31 14.87
CA LYS A 60 -19.97 8.59 15.40
C LYS A 60 -18.91 9.42 16.14
N SER A 61 -17.80 8.79 16.55
CA SER A 61 -16.75 9.48 17.31
C SER A 61 -16.01 10.48 16.43
N LYS A 62 -15.87 11.73 16.94
CA LYS A 62 -15.03 12.77 16.32
C LYS A 62 -13.60 12.72 16.82
N PHE A 63 -13.37 12.23 18.03
CA PHE A 63 -12.06 12.06 18.63
C PHE A 63 -11.56 10.64 18.37
N MET A 64 -10.35 10.50 17.84
CA MET A 64 -9.77 9.21 17.41
C MET A 64 -10.79 8.36 16.63
N PRO A 65 -11.26 8.83 15.46
CA PRO A 65 -12.39 8.22 14.75
C PRO A 65 -12.12 6.79 14.31
N LEU A 66 -10.85 6.39 14.19
CA LEU A 66 -10.49 5.02 13.82
C LEU A 66 -10.18 4.13 15.04
N LYS A 67 -10.54 4.56 16.25
CA LYS A 67 -10.38 3.74 17.45
C LYS A 67 -11.10 2.40 17.26
N ASN A 68 -10.40 1.32 17.59
CA ASN A 68 -10.84 -0.08 17.43
C ASN A 68 -10.86 -0.62 15.98
N ILE A 69 -10.49 0.16 14.99
CA ILE A 69 -10.29 -0.33 13.62
C ILE A 69 -8.94 -1.06 13.55
N GLU A 70 -8.98 -2.34 13.19
CA GLU A 70 -7.79 -3.12 12.82
C GLU A 70 -7.46 -2.81 11.37
N LEU A 71 -6.32 -2.17 11.12
CA LEU A 71 -5.90 -1.70 9.80
C LEU A 71 -4.62 -2.39 9.36
N LEU A 72 -4.60 -2.89 8.12
CA LEU A 72 -3.41 -3.42 7.46
C LEU A 72 -2.98 -2.48 6.34
N ASP A 73 -1.75 -1.99 6.41
CA ASP A 73 -1.13 -1.18 5.35
C ASP A 73 -0.11 -2.05 4.60
N ILE A 74 -0.39 -2.36 3.34
CA ILE A 74 0.42 -3.27 2.51
C ILE A 74 1.26 -2.46 1.53
N GLY A 75 2.59 -2.70 1.54
CA GLY A 75 3.56 -1.86 0.83
C GLY A 75 3.72 -0.52 1.54
N CYS A 76 3.83 -0.54 2.87
CA CYS A 76 3.80 0.66 3.70
C CYS A 76 4.98 1.62 3.49
N GLY A 77 6.06 1.18 2.82
CA GLY A 77 7.27 1.97 2.63
C GLY A 77 7.81 2.51 3.96
N GLY A 78 8.09 3.79 4.03
CA GLY A 78 8.54 4.48 5.26
C GLY A 78 7.43 4.77 6.28
N GLY A 79 6.19 4.32 6.07
CA GLY A 79 5.09 4.48 7.02
C GLY A 79 4.29 5.78 6.87
N LEU A 80 4.36 6.44 5.72
CA LEU A 80 3.71 7.73 5.48
C LEU A 80 2.18 7.71 5.66
N LEU A 81 1.52 6.58 5.44
CA LEU A 81 0.08 6.40 5.72
C LEU A 81 -0.15 5.69 7.05
N SER A 82 0.70 4.74 7.41
CA SER A 82 0.59 3.99 8.65
C SER A 82 0.55 4.90 9.89
N GLU A 83 1.43 5.91 9.96
CA GLU A 83 1.48 6.82 11.11
C GLU A 83 0.23 7.69 11.27
N PRO A 84 -0.27 8.38 10.23
CA PRO A 84 -1.51 9.14 10.32
C PRO A 84 -2.72 8.27 10.71
N MET A 85 -2.82 7.05 10.19
CA MET A 85 -3.90 6.12 10.57
C MET A 85 -3.81 5.74 12.05
N CYS A 86 -2.60 5.48 12.56
CA CYS A 86 -2.35 5.24 13.97
C CYS A 86 -2.74 6.46 14.84
N ARG A 87 -2.38 7.69 14.42
CA ARG A 87 -2.77 8.94 15.12
C ARG A 87 -4.29 9.16 15.14
N LEU A 88 -5.01 8.67 14.13
CA LEU A 88 -6.48 8.65 14.10
C LEU A 88 -7.09 7.56 14.98
N GLY A 89 -6.27 6.73 15.63
CA GLY A 89 -6.68 5.72 16.60
C GLY A 89 -6.71 4.28 16.08
N ALA A 90 -6.40 4.03 14.80
CA ALA A 90 -6.37 2.68 14.27
C ALA A 90 -5.27 1.83 14.93
N LYS A 91 -5.55 0.53 15.09
CA LYS A 91 -4.55 -0.48 15.44
C LYS A 91 -3.87 -0.95 14.16
N VAL A 92 -2.75 -0.33 13.84
CA VAL A 92 -2.07 -0.53 12.55
C VAL A 92 -1.09 -1.69 12.62
N THR A 93 -1.23 -2.60 11.65
CA THR A 93 -0.18 -3.51 11.19
C THR A 93 0.25 -3.03 9.82
N ALA A 94 1.54 -2.90 9.59
CA ALA A 94 2.09 -2.40 8.34
C ALA A 94 3.14 -3.38 7.81
N ILE A 95 3.05 -3.73 6.54
CA ILE A 95 3.96 -4.69 5.92
C ILE A 95 4.61 -4.11 4.67
N ASP A 96 5.87 -4.46 4.49
CA ASP A 96 6.64 -4.16 3.28
C ASP A 96 7.60 -5.32 3.00
N ALA A 97 7.93 -5.54 1.74
CA ALA A 97 8.86 -6.59 1.35
C ALA A 97 10.34 -6.18 1.53
N SER A 98 10.61 -4.87 1.71
CA SER A 98 11.94 -4.32 1.98
C SER A 98 12.19 -4.18 3.48
N GLN A 99 13.16 -4.90 4.00
CA GLN A 99 13.59 -4.75 5.41
C GLN A 99 14.04 -3.31 5.70
N LYS A 100 14.72 -2.66 4.77
CA LYS A 100 15.19 -1.28 4.94
C LYS A 100 14.03 -0.29 5.09
N ASN A 101 12.95 -0.45 4.32
CA ASN A 101 11.74 0.36 4.50
C ASN A 101 11.14 0.15 5.90
N ILE A 102 11.03 -1.09 6.35
CA ILE A 102 10.53 -1.44 7.68
C ILE A 102 11.39 -0.83 8.79
N ASP A 103 12.71 -0.85 8.64
CA ASP A 103 13.63 -0.27 9.62
C ASP A 103 13.43 1.24 9.74
N VAL A 104 13.35 1.96 8.62
CA VAL A 104 13.07 3.40 8.57
C VAL A 104 11.72 3.73 9.17
N ALA A 105 10.65 3.01 8.78
CA ALA A 105 9.30 3.21 9.30
C ALA A 105 9.24 2.96 10.82
N SER A 106 9.86 1.87 11.29
CA SER A 106 9.92 1.52 12.71
C SER A 106 10.68 2.56 13.54
N PHE A 107 11.81 3.05 13.01
CA PHE A 107 12.59 4.09 13.67
C PHE A 107 11.78 5.38 13.81
N HIS A 108 11.16 5.84 12.72
CA HIS A 108 10.39 7.08 12.71
C HIS A 108 9.17 7.00 13.63
N SER A 109 8.40 5.92 13.59
CA SER A 109 7.23 5.73 14.45
C SER A 109 7.58 5.67 15.93
N LYS A 110 8.69 4.99 16.31
CA LYS A 110 9.19 4.95 17.70
C LYS A 110 9.60 6.34 18.19
N LYS A 111 10.31 7.12 17.36
CA LYS A 111 10.65 8.52 17.66
C LYS A 111 9.40 9.35 17.93
N ASN A 112 8.31 9.09 17.23
CA ASN A 112 7.02 9.76 17.39
C ASN A 112 6.09 9.10 18.43
N LYS A 113 6.57 8.11 19.19
CA LYS A 113 5.81 7.38 20.23
C LYS A 113 4.51 6.75 19.70
N LEU A 114 4.53 6.27 18.46
CA LEU A 114 3.42 5.57 17.82
C LEU A 114 3.61 4.06 17.95
N ASN A 115 2.52 3.35 18.29
CA ASN A 115 2.52 1.90 18.40
C ASN A 115 1.97 1.28 17.12
N ILE A 116 2.88 0.94 16.19
CA ILE A 116 2.57 0.32 14.92
C ILE A 116 3.36 -0.99 14.81
N ASN A 117 2.68 -2.06 14.40
CA ASN A 117 3.31 -3.35 14.17
C ASN A 117 3.85 -3.45 12.75
N TYR A 118 5.14 -3.19 12.57
CA TYR A 118 5.84 -3.29 11.30
C TYR A 118 6.43 -4.68 11.08
N LEU A 119 6.22 -5.29 9.89
CA LEU A 119 6.70 -6.62 9.55
C LEU A 119 7.29 -6.64 8.12
N CYS A 120 8.49 -7.17 7.97
CA CYS A 120 9.07 -7.43 6.65
C CYS A 120 8.48 -8.72 6.08
N THR A 121 7.43 -8.59 5.28
CA THR A 121 6.70 -9.73 4.70
C THR A 121 5.80 -9.27 3.54
N SER A 122 5.10 -10.22 2.92
CA SER A 122 4.09 -9.99 1.89
C SER A 122 2.73 -10.59 2.31
N PRO A 123 1.61 -10.18 1.67
CA PRO A 123 0.28 -10.61 2.10
C PRO A 123 0.06 -12.13 2.00
N GLU A 124 0.74 -12.83 1.09
CA GLU A 124 0.66 -14.29 0.98
C GLU A 124 1.50 -15.05 2.02
N LYS A 125 2.47 -14.37 2.64
CA LYS A 125 3.42 -14.98 3.60
C LYS A 125 3.16 -14.56 5.04
N ILE A 126 2.32 -13.55 5.27
CA ILE A 126 2.05 -13.06 6.61
C ILE A 126 1.41 -14.15 7.47
N ASN A 127 2.08 -14.51 8.55
CA ASN A 127 1.58 -15.50 9.51
C ASN A 127 0.82 -14.82 10.65
N ILE A 128 -0.38 -14.32 10.35
CA ILE A 128 -1.28 -13.67 11.31
C ILE A 128 -2.64 -14.36 11.28
N LYS A 129 -3.14 -14.77 12.46
CA LYS A 129 -4.47 -15.38 12.58
C LYS A 129 -5.61 -14.35 12.51
N LYS A 130 -5.32 -13.06 12.84
CA LYS A 130 -6.32 -12.01 12.82
C LYS A 130 -6.61 -11.52 11.41
N LYS A 131 -7.83 -11.00 11.22
CA LYS A 131 -8.24 -10.31 10.00
C LYS A 131 -8.44 -8.82 10.30
N PHE A 132 -8.48 -8.02 9.25
CA PHE A 132 -8.49 -6.56 9.32
C PHE A 132 -9.83 -6.00 8.87
N ASP A 133 -10.23 -4.91 9.50
CA ASP A 133 -11.41 -4.13 9.12
C ASP A 133 -11.12 -3.32 7.86
N VAL A 134 -9.91 -2.79 7.77
CA VAL A 134 -9.44 -1.95 6.67
C VAL A 134 -8.13 -2.48 6.12
N ILE A 135 -8.03 -2.58 4.79
CA ILE A 135 -6.77 -2.87 4.10
C ILE A 135 -6.45 -1.72 3.15
N LEU A 136 -5.21 -1.24 3.20
CA LEU A 136 -4.67 -0.25 2.28
C LEU A 136 -3.69 -0.92 1.31
N ASN A 137 -3.91 -0.73 0.02
CA ASN A 137 -3.02 -1.10 -1.09
C ASN A 137 -2.80 0.16 -1.93
N MET A 138 -1.91 1.04 -1.45
CA MET A 138 -1.71 2.36 -2.04
C MET A 138 -0.42 2.36 -2.86
N GLU A 139 -0.55 2.48 -4.18
CA GLU A 139 0.58 2.50 -5.13
C GLU A 139 1.47 1.23 -5.00
N ILE A 140 0.84 0.05 -4.90
CA ILE A 140 1.56 -1.23 -4.76
C ILE A 140 1.25 -2.23 -5.88
N VAL A 141 0.03 -2.19 -6.44
CA VAL A 141 -0.43 -3.23 -7.38
C VAL A 141 0.38 -3.24 -8.69
N GLU A 142 0.94 -2.12 -9.10
CA GLU A 142 1.84 -2.00 -10.26
C GLU A 142 3.24 -2.58 -10.04
N HIS A 143 3.59 -2.88 -8.78
CA HIS A 143 4.92 -3.38 -8.39
C HIS A 143 4.95 -4.87 -8.06
N VAL A 144 3.80 -5.55 -8.15
CA VAL A 144 3.71 -6.99 -7.87
C VAL A 144 3.81 -7.82 -9.15
N GLU A 145 4.30 -9.05 -9.01
CA GLU A 145 4.46 -9.99 -10.14
C GLU A 145 3.12 -10.56 -10.62
N ASP A 146 2.20 -10.90 -9.70
CA ASP A 146 0.89 -11.48 -9.98
C ASP A 146 -0.17 -10.75 -9.15
N ILE A 147 -0.93 -9.89 -9.83
CA ILE A 147 -1.96 -9.04 -9.21
C ILE A 147 -3.15 -9.86 -8.73
N ASP A 148 -3.56 -10.90 -9.47
CA ASP A 148 -4.70 -11.75 -9.08
C ASP A 148 -4.37 -12.51 -7.78
N PHE A 149 -3.20 -13.13 -7.72
CA PHE A 149 -2.72 -13.81 -6.52
C PHE A 149 -2.51 -12.85 -5.34
N PHE A 150 -1.99 -11.65 -5.59
CA PHE A 150 -1.84 -10.60 -4.60
C PHE A 150 -3.20 -10.19 -4.01
N LEU A 151 -4.16 -9.80 -4.84
CA LEU A 151 -5.49 -9.37 -4.37
C LEU A 151 -6.25 -10.51 -3.68
N LYS A 152 -6.11 -11.74 -4.17
CA LYS A 152 -6.65 -12.93 -3.50
C LYS A 152 -6.06 -13.11 -2.10
N SER A 153 -4.77 -12.88 -1.95
CA SER A 153 -4.08 -12.96 -0.65
C SER A 153 -4.54 -11.84 0.29
N CYS A 154 -4.69 -10.62 -0.21
CA CYS A 154 -5.25 -9.48 0.54
C CYS A 154 -6.69 -9.77 1.00
N THR A 155 -7.53 -10.32 0.12
CA THR A 155 -8.93 -10.63 0.44
C THR A 155 -9.06 -11.64 1.59
N LYS A 156 -8.14 -12.61 1.68
CA LYS A 156 -8.12 -13.57 2.80
C LYS A 156 -7.86 -12.91 4.17
N LEU A 157 -7.17 -11.77 4.16
CA LEU A 157 -6.85 -10.99 5.37
C LEU A 157 -7.97 -10.00 5.74
N LEU A 158 -8.90 -9.73 4.84
CA LEU A 158 -10.02 -8.84 5.08
C LEU A 158 -11.12 -9.54 5.89
N LYS A 159 -11.69 -8.86 6.87
CA LYS A 159 -12.89 -9.32 7.57
C LYS A 159 -14.11 -9.30 6.63
N LYS A 160 -15.11 -10.13 6.92
CA LYS A 160 -16.42 -9.98 6.29
C LYS A 160 -17.00 -8.60 6.66
N GLY A 161 -17.42 -7.83 5.65
CA GLY A 161 -17.88 -6.45 5.84
C GLY A 161 -16.73 -5.43 6.04
N GLY A 162 -15.46 -5.84 5.87
CA GLY A 162 -14.33 -4.92 5.84
C GLY A 162 -14.22 -4.18 4.51
N ILE A 163 -13.45 -3.10 4.48
CA ILE A 163 -13.20 -2.28 3.30
C ILE A 163 -11.73 -2.32 2.87
N MET A 164 -11.49 -2.42 1.56
CA MET A 164 -10.15 -2.39 0.97
C MET A 164 -10.03 -1.19 0.04
N PHE A 165 -8.97 -0.43 0.23
CA PHE A 165 -8.58 0.64 -0.69
C PHE A 165 -7.49 0.12 -1.62
N VAL A 166 -7.65 0.37 -2.91
CA VAL A 166 -6.65 0.05 -3.92
C VAL A 166 -6.44 1.31 -4.76
N ALA A 167 -5.25 1.86 -4.72
CA ALA A 167 -4.87 3.00 -5.54
C ALA A 167 -3.67 2.63 -6.41
N THR A 168 -3.68 3.10 -7.65
CA THR A 168 -2.61 2.92 -8.62
C THR A 168 -2.67 4.03 -9.66
N LEU A 169 -1.57 4.23 -10.37
CA LEU A 169 -1.52 5.14 -11.51
C LEU A 169 -2.34 4.55 -12.67
N ASN A 170 -3.28 5.33 -13.19
CA ASN A 170 -4.10 4.92 -14.32
C ASN A 170 -3.27 4.86 -15.62
N LYS A 171 -3.46 3.83 -16.44
CA LYS A 171 -2.82 3.67 -17.75
C LYS A 171 -3.45 4.59 -18.79
N THR A 172 -3.16 5.89 -18.72
CA THR A 172 -3.62 6.90 -19.68
C THR A 172 -2.45 7.69 -20.26
N LEU A 173 -2.64 8.28 -21.43
CA LEU A 173 -1.63 9.16 -22.03
C LEU A 173 -1.28 10.33 -21.11
N LYS A 174 -2.26 10.84 -20.34
CA LYS A 174 -2.03 11.89 -19.33
C LYS A 174 -1.10 11.41 -18.24
N SER A 175 -1.32 10.21 -17.68
CA SER A 175 -0.44 9.66 -16.64
C SER A 175 0.96 9.37 -17.17
N TYR A 176 1.09 8.93 -18.43
CA TYR A 176 2.39 8.81 -19.10
C TYR A 176 3.15 10.14 -19.14
N VAL A 177 2.50 11.20 -19.60
CA VAL A 177 3.11 12.53 -19.70
C VAL A 177 3.46 13.08 -18.32
N PHE A 178 2.55 12.98 -17.33
CA PHE A 178 2.77 13.55 -16.01
C PHE A 178 3.67 12.70 -15.12
N ALA A 179 3.52 11.38 -15.10
CA ALA A 179 4.29 10.52 -14.21
C ALA A 179 5.68 10.20 -14.78
N ILE A 180 5.79 9.90 -16.06
CA ILE A 180 7.06 9.50 -16.66
C ILE A 180 7.79 10.72 -17.23
N VAL A 181 7.19 11.42 -18.21
CA VAL A 181 7.87 12.54 -18.84
C VAL A 181 8.01 13.72 -17.88
N GLY A 182 6.96 14.07 -17.17
CA GLY A 182 6.98 15.19 -16.24
C GLY A 182 7.84 14.93 -15.01
N ALA A 183 7.55 13.90 -14.23
CA ALA A 183 8.21 13.67 -12.95
C ALA A 183 9.64 13.11 -13.09
N GLU A 184 9.88 12.25 -14.08
CA GLU A 184 11.18 11.58 -14.21
C GLU A 184 12.15 12.37 -15.11
N TYR A 185 11.70 12.89 -16.26
CA TYR A 185 12.59 13.53 -17.24
C TYR A 185 12.66 15.05 -17.11
N ILE A 186 11.54 15.75 -16.92
CA ILE A 186 11.51 17.22 -16.89
C ILE A 186 11.81 17.73 -15.48
N LEU A 187 11.04 17.31 -14.48
CA LEU A 187 11.17 17.81 -13.11
C LEU A 187 12.22 17.06 -12.29
N ARG A 188 12.63 15.88 -12.75
CA ARG A 188 13.60 15.00 -12.08
C ARG A 188 13.28 14.77 -10.60
N TRP A 189 12.01 14.76 -10.24
CA TRP A 189 11.55 14.49 -8.88
C TRP A 189 11.76 13.03 -8.49
N LEU A 190 11.72 12.13 -9.48
CA LEU A 190 11.91 10.70 -9.30
C LEU A 190 13.02 10.21 -10.24
N PRO A 191 13.75 9.15 -9.87
CA PRO A 191 14.72 8.52 -10.76
C PRO A 191 14.08 8.02 -12.05
N ILE A 192 14.79 8.13 -13.15
CA ILE A 192 14.35 7.59 -14.46
C ILE A 192 14.09 6.08 -14.31
N GLY A 193 12.96 5.60 -14.83
CA GLY A 193 12.54 4.21 -14.71
C GLY A 193 11.82 3.89 -13.39
N THR A 194 11.39 4.90 -12.64
CA THR A 194 10.54 4.68 -11.45
C THR A 194 9.19 4.11 -11.84
N HIS A 195 8.64 4.53 -12.99
CA HIS A 195 7.37 4.07 -13.50
C HIS A 195 7.55 3.35 -14.84
N GLU A 196 7.12 2.10 -14.89
CA GLU A 196 7.04 1.32 -16.11
C GLU A 196 5.61 1.40 -16.67
N TRP A 197 5.40 2.13 -17.75
CA TRP A 197 4.09 2.31 -18.38
C TRP A 197 3.33 0.99 -18.63
N GLU A 198 4.04 -0.07 -18.97
CA GLU A 198 3.46 -1.38 -19.26
C GLU A 198 2.79 -2.01 -18.04
N LYS A 199 3.23 -1.65 -16.83
CA LYS A 199 2.68 -2.13 -15.55
C LYS A 199 1.48 -1.31 -15.07
N PHE A 200 1.17 -0.20 -15.70
CA PHE A 200 0.00 0.59 -15.34
C PHE A 200 -1.28 -0.15 -15.73
N LEU A 201 -2.24 -0.17 -14.82
CA LEU A 201 -3.51 -0.89 -14.98
C LEU A 201 -4.60 0.06 -15.49
N LYS A 202 -5.46 -0.47 -16.35
CA LYS A 202 -6.73 0.19 -16.64
C LYS A 202 -7.69 -0.08 -15.50
N PRO A 203 -8.54 0.88 -15.11
CA PRO A 203 -9.53 0.70 -14.06
C PRO A 203 -10.42 -0.53 -14.28
N GLU A 204 -10.81 -0.80 -15.53
CA GLU A 204 -11.67 -1.93 -15.91
C GLU A 204 -11.01 -3.28 -15.60
N ASP A 205 -9.71 -3.40 -15.89
CA ASP A 205 -8.94 -4.64 -15.65
C ASP A 205 -8.84 -4.89 -14.13
N LEU A 206 -8.51 -3.85 -13.36
CA LEU A 206 -8.43 -3.94 -11.91
C LEU A 206 -9.79 -4.29 -11.28
N ILE A 207 -10.88 -3.66 -11.75
CA ILE A 207 -12.24 -3.98 -11.32
C ILE A 207 -12.59 -5.44 -11.61
N SER A 208 -12.23 -5.94 -12.79
CA SER A 208 -12.48 -7.34 -13.18
C SER A 208 -11.78 -8.31 -12.23
N ILE A 209 -10.51 -8.06 -11.92
CA ILE A 209 -9.72 -8.87 -10.98
C ILE A 209 -10.32 -8.81 -9.56
N GLN A 210 -10.74 -7.64 -9.10
CA GLN A 210 -11.38 -7.48 -7.79
C GLN A 210 -12.68 -8.29 -7.70
N LYS A 211 -13.55 -8.21 -8.70
CA LYS A 211 -14.81 -9.00 -8.77
C LYS A 211 -14.54 -10.50 -8.77
N LYS A 212 -13.54 -10.96 -9.55
CA LYS A 212 -13.11 -12.37 -9.56
C LYS A 212 -12.71 -12.86 -8.17
N ASN A 213 -12.10 -11.98 -7.37
CA ASN A 213 -11.70 -12.25 -5.99
C ASN A 213 -12.83 -11.99 -4.96
N LYS A 214 -14.09 -11.94 -5.40
CA LYS A 214 -15.29 -11.79 -4.55
C LYS A 214 -15.36 -10.46 -3.79
N LEU A 215 -14.70 -9.42 -4.30
CA LEU A 215 -14.81 -8.07 -3.81
C LEU A 215 -15.94 -7.33 -4.54
N ILE A 216 -16.69 -6.54 -3.80
CA ILE A 216 -17.69 -5.61 -4.37
C ILE A 216 -17.01 -4.26 -4.52
N VAL A 217 -16.93 -3.75 -5.75
CA VAL A 217 -16.39 -2.42 -6.01
C VAL A 217 -17.47 -1.40 -5.69
N GLU A 218 -17.33 -0.70 -4.57
CA GLU A 218 -18.30 0.31 -4.13
C GLU A 218 -18.17 1.62 -4.89
N LYS A 219 -16.94 2.04 -5.19
CA LYS A 219 -16.67 3.30 -5.85
C LYS A 219 -15.32 3.29 -6.57
N VAL A 220 -15.28 3.98 -7.70
CA VAL A 220 -14.04 4.32 -8.43
C VAL A 220 -13.98 5.85 -8.47
N ASP A 221 -12.90 6.42 -7.95
CA ASP A 221 -12.62 7.85 -7.96
C ASP A 221 -11.26 8.08 -8.67
N GLY A 222 -11.12 9.17 -9.42
CA GLY A 222 -9.89 9.57 -10.11
C GLY A 222 -9.75 11.07 -10.19
#